data_bb6119dff5babf9769fcd40cab20b8de
#
_entry.id   bb6119dff5babf9769fcd40cab20b8de
#
_cell.length_a   1.000
_cell.length_b   1.000
_cell.length_c   1.000
_cell.angle_alpha   90.00
_cell.angle_beta   90.00
_cell.angle_gamma   90.00
#
_symmetry.space_group_name_H-M   'P 1'
#
loop_
_entity.id
_entity.type
_entity.pdbx_description
1 polymer ?
#
loop_
_entity_poly.entity_id
_entity_poly.type
_entity_poly.pdbx_seq_one_letter_code
_entity_poly.pdbx_strand_id
1 'polypeptide(L)'
;MKIINIFHLKISEKFFRQLTLIAIALPLAVACTKSVGLSDRAERSADNRPVVLTTFTILADMAREVAGDRLQVKSITKPGAEIHGYEPSPKDLERASGADLIVENGLGLELWARRFVQSAGDVPTVTLTDGMQPLLIEGDVYAGKPNPHAWMSPLRAQGYVDQLVNAFSDLDPEGAQIYRDNGKRYKQQLENLDAELRDILAVIPPKQRVLVSCEGAFSYLAQDYGFDEAYLWPVNAESQITPRRMARLIDRVKRDKVPAVFCETTVSDKAQREVARASGARFGGSFYVDSLSKRNGPAPTLLDLQRHNVKLIRQGLAASAETSS
;
A
#
# COMPACT_ATOMS: atom_id res chain seq x y z
N MET A 1 50.10 11.41 -47.03
CA MET A 1 51.39 10.93 -47.57
C MET A 1 51.77 9.65 -46.88
N LYS A 2 52.03 8.58 -47.68
CA LYS A 2 52.54 7.20 -47.38
C LYS A 2 51.48 6.25 -46.78
N ILE A 3 50.89 5.36 -47.58
CA ILE A 3 51.38 4.18 -48.41
C ILE A 3 51.37 2.91 -47.51
N ILE A 4 50.35 2.07 -47.75
CA ILE A 4 50.26 0.69 -48.28
C ILE A 4 51.28 -0.30 -47.70
N ASN A 5 50.74 -1.43 -47.17
CA ASN A 5 51.24 -2.72 -47.63
C ASN A 5 50.22 -3.87 -47.47
N ILE A 6 49.94 -4.47 -48.62
CA ILE A 6 49.15 -5.66 -48.86
C ILE A 6 50.08 -6.86 -48.72
N PHE A 7 49.72 -7.93 -48.04
CA PHE A 7 50.40 -9.21 -48.23
C PHE A 7 49.38 -10.27 -48.66
N HIS A 8 49.52 -10.62 -49.94
CA HIS A 8 48.98 -11.82 -50.54
C HIS A 8 49.79 -13.03 -50.05
N LEU A 9 49.13 -14.13 -49.69
CA LEU A 9 49.78 -15.43 -49.77
C LEU A 9 48.87 -16.45 -50.44
N LYS A 10 49.49 -17.12 -51.39
CA LYS A 10 49.05 -17.98 -52.47
C LYS A 10 48.44 -19.30 -51.98
N ILE A 11 47.43 -19.72 -52.76
CA ILE A 11 46.87 -21.03 -52.87
C ILE A 11 47.91 -22.05 -53.33
N SER A 12 47.92 -23.23 -52.72
CA SER A 12 48.58 -24.42 -53.35
C SER A 12 47.55 -25.55 -53.39
N GLU A 13 47.09 -25.80 -54.60
CA GLU A 13 46.44 -27.07 -54.99
C GLU A 13 47.53 -28.19 -55.04
N LYS A 14 47.14 -29.32 -54.47
CA LYS A 14 47.38 -30.68 -54.98
C LYS A 14 47.21 -31.71 -53.86
N PHE A 15 46.15 -32.48 -53.91
CA PHE A 15 46.28 -33.96 -53.99
C PHE A 15 44.89 -34.57 -54.13
N PHE A 16 44.59 -34.95 -55.31
CA PHE A 16 43.53 -35.89 -55.69
C PHE A 16 44.10 -37.31 -55.59
N ARG A 17 43.24 -38.22 -55.19
CA ARG A 17 43.25 -39.69 -55.29
C ARG A 17 43.42 -40.48 -53.97
N GLN A 18 42.34 -41.04 -53.45
CA GLN A 18 42.04 -42.44 -53.64
C GLN A 18 40.65 -42.80 -53.11
N LEU A 19 39.84 -43.43 -53.94
CA LEU A 19 38.61 -44.14 -53.61
C LEU A 19 38.93 -45.33 -52.72
N THR A 20 38.16 -45.52 -51.66
CA THR A 20 37.80 -46.86 -51.16
C THR A 20 36.38 -46.78 -50.54
N LEU A 21 35.47 -47.51 -51.16
CA LEU A 21 34.12 -47.79 -50.72
C LEU A 21 34.17 -48.63 -49.46
N ILE A 22 33.65 -48.15 -48.34
CA ILE A 22 33.22 -48.97 -47.22
C ILE A 22 31.80 -48.52 -46.89
N ALA A 23 30.83 -49.40 -47.24
CA ALA A 23 29.45 -49.30 -46.79
C ALA A 23 29.39 -49.71 -45.32
N ILE A 24 29.15 -48.79 -44.44
CA ILE A 24 28.81 -49.09 -43.05
C ILE A 24 27.43 -48.50 -42.79
N ALA A 25 26.52 -49.43 -42.46
CA ALA A 25 25.16 -49.15 -42.03
C ALA A 25 25.15 -48.25 -40.81
N LEU A 26 24.55 -47.05 -40.94
CA LEU A 26 24.25 -46.15 -39.83
C LEU A 26 22.90 -46.54 -39.24
N PRO A 27 22.81 -46.83 -37.95
CA PRO A 27 21.50 -46.88 -37.30
C PRO A 27 20.90 -45.47 -37.20
N LEU A 28 19.66 -45.32 -37.65
CA LEU A 28 18.85 -44.13 -37.42
C LEU A 28 18.68 -43.92 -35.89
N ALA A 29 19.53 -43.13 -35.30
CA ALA A 29 19.25 -42.51 -34.01
C ALA A 29 18.25 -41.40 -34.25
N VAL A 30 16.99 -41.65 -33.95
CA VAL A 30 15.96 -40.61 -33.78
C VAL A 30 16.40 -39.75 -32.61
N ALA A 31 17.10 -38.67 -32.91
CA ALA A 31 17.35 -37.63 -31.95
C ALA A 31 16.01 -36.95 -31.69
N CYS A 32 15.33 -37.30 -30.56
CA CYS A 32 14.35 -36.44 -29.94
C CYS A 32 15.04 -35.13 -29.58
N THR A 33 15.00 -34.19 -30.50
CA THR A 33 15.18 -32.78 -30.13
C THR A 33 14.04 -32.42 -29.20
N LYS A 34 14.30 -32.51 -27.88
CA LYS A 34 13.50 -31.80 -26.92
C LYS A 34 13.64 -30.32 -27.30
N SER A 35 12.60 -29.79 -27.93
CA SER A 35 12.37 -28.36 -27.97
C SER A 35 12.40 -27.89 -26.53
N VAL A 36 13.45 -27.17 -26.14
CA VAL A 36 13.45 -26.36 -24.93
C VAL A 36 12.48 -25.23 -25.25
N GLY A 37 11.18 -25.56 -25.16
CA GLY A 37 10.13 -24.58 -25.09
C GLY A 37 10.27 -23.90 -23.75
N LEU A 38 10.47 -22.59 -23.78
CA LEU A 38 10.25 -21.70 -22.65
C LEU A 38 8.86 -21.97 -22.06
N SER A 39 8.80 -22.77 -21.02
CA SER A 39 7.64 -22.94 -20.15
C SER A 39 8.11 -23.12 -18.72
N ASP A 40 8.94 -22.18 -18.24
CA ASP A 40 9.01 -21.88 -16.82
C ASP A 40 8.00 -20.78 -16.49
N ARG A 41 6.74 -21.02 -16.83
CA ARG A 41 5.65 -20.44 -16.07
C ARG A 41 5.54 -21.35 -14.85
N ALA A 42 6.11 -20.86 -13.73
CA ALA A 42 6.05 -21.54 -12.45
C ALA A 42 4.67 -22.16 -12.25
N GLU A 43 4.63 -23.42 -11.79
CA GLU A 43 3.43 -24.18 -11.50
C GLU A 43 2.40 -23.28 -10.83
N ARG A 44 1.38 -22.85 -11.58
CA ARG A 44 0.20 -22.23 -11.00
C ARG A 44 -0.34 -23.26 -10.03
N SER A 45 -0.50 -22.88 -8.76
CA SER A 45 -1.20 -23.70 -7.79
C SER A 45 -2.49 -24.21 -8.44
N ALA A 46 -3.03 -25.35 -8.00
CA ALA A 46 -4.24 -25.96 -8.56
C ALA A 46 -5.49 -25.04 -8.57
N ASP A 47 -5.35 -23.82 -8.06
CA ASP A 47 -6.33 -22.74 -8.04
C ASP A 47 -6.09 -21.80 -9.25
N ASN A 48 -6.93 -21.92 -10.27
CA ASN A 48 -6.83 -21.18 -11.54
C ASN A 48 -7.37 -19.74 -11.48
N ARG A 49 -7.78 -19.23 -10.30
CA ARG A 49 -8.31 -17.88 -10.16
C ARG A 49 -7.24 -16.83 -10.44
N PRO A 50 -7.57 -15.71 -11.10
CA PRO A 50 -6.61 -14.62 -11.28
C PRO A 50 -6.06 -14.11 -9.94
N VAL A 51 -4.78 -13.74 -9.94
CA VAL A 51 -4.05 -13.28 -8.76
C VAL A 51 -3.98 -11.76 -8.76
N VAL A 52 -4.56 -11.14 -7.75
CA VAL A 52 -4.45 -9.71 -7.48
C VAL A 52 -3.44 -9.49 -6.36
N LEU A 53 -2.42 -8.68 -6.62
CA LEU A 53 -1.40 -8.33 -5.65
C LEU A 53 -1.54 -6.86 -5.25
N THR A 54 -1.84 -6.61 -3.98
CA THR A 54 -1.93 -5.25 -3.44
C THR A 54 -0.63 -4.85 -2.74
N THR A 55 -0.32 -3.57 -2.71
CA THR A 55 0.89 -3.05 -2.07
C THR A 55 0.86 -3.26 -0.56
N PHE A 56 -0.27 -3.06 0.10
CA PHE A 56 -0.38 -3.23 1.55
C PHE A 56 -1.71 -3.84 2.01
N THR A 57 -1.76 -4.15 3.30
CA THR A 57 -2.79 -5.00 3.90
C THR A 57 -4.20 -4.41 3.85
N ILE A 58 -4.35 -3.07 3.91
CA ILE A 58 -5.64 -2.40 3.86
C ILE A 58 -6.26 -2.52 2.47
N LEU A 59 -5.46 -2.28 1.42
CA LEU A 59 -5.95 -2.49 0.05
C LEU A 59 -6.31 -3.96 -0.19
N ALA A 60 -5.55 -4.90 0.42
CA ALA A 60 -5.88 -6.31 0.33
C ALA A 60 -7.21 -6.67 0.99
N ASP A 61 -7.54 -6.03 2.10
CA ASP A 61 -8.83 -6.20 2.77
C ASP A 61 -9.98 -5.70 1.88
N MET A 62 -9.90 -4.45 1.42
CA MET A 62 -10.88 -3.87 0.51
C MET A 62 -11.05 -4.68 -0.79
N ALA A 63 -9.92 -5.13 -1.35
CA ALA A 63 -9.92 -5.95 -2.56
C ALA A 63 -10.62 -7.31 -2.34
N ARG A 64 -10.45 -7.95 -1.18
CA ARG A 64 -11.14 -9.21 -0.82
C ARG A 64 -12.65 -9.01 -0.69
N GLU A 65 -13.08 -7.91 -0.09
CA GLU A 65 -14.51 -7.58 0.04
C GLU A 65 -15.20 -7.45 -1.33
N VAL A 66 -14.50 -6.89 -2.32
CA VAL A 66 -15.02 -6.75 -3.69
C VAL A 66 -14.87 -8.05 -4.48
N ALA A 67 -13.73 -8.72 -4.39
CA ALA A 67 -13.40 -9.94 -5.14
C ALA A 67 -14.30 -11.14 -4.78
N GLY A 68 -14.68 -11.26 -3.50
CA GLY A 68 -15.26 -12.50 -2.99
C GLY A 68 -14.32 -13.69 -3.25
N ASP A 69 -14.90 -14.80 -3.70
CA ASP A 69 -14.15 -16.02 -4.01
C ASP A 69 -13.64 -16.10 -5.47
N ARG A 70 -13.87 -15.07 -6.29
CA ARG A 70 -13.51 -15.08 -7.71
C ARG A 70 -12.02 -14.86 -7.97
N LEU A 71 -11.34 -14.08 -7.13
CA LEU A 71 -9.93 -13.69 -7.29
C LEU A 71 -9.10 -14.12 -6.08
N GLN A 72 -7.82 -14.40 -6.31
CA GLN A 72 -6.84 -14.60 -5.24
C GLN A 72 -6.20 -13.28 -4.85
N VAL A 73 -6.59 -12.68 -3.73
CA VAL A 73 -6.04 -11.41 -3.26
C VAL A 73 -4.89 -11.65 -2.28
N LYS A 74 -3.71 -11.14 -2.63
CA LYS A 74 -2.47 -11.20 -1.82
C LYS A 74 -1.96 -9.79 -1.53
N SER A 75 -1.24 -9.60 -0.42
CA SER A 75 -0.58 -8.34 -0.09
C SER A 75 0.94 -8.50 -0.16
N ILE A 76 1.64 -7.46 -0.64
CA ILE A 76 3.12 -7.41 -0.60
C ILE A 76 3.55 -7.29 0.85
N THR A 77 3.07 -6.26 1.56
CA THR A 77 3.42 -6.09 2.97
C THR A 77 2.62 -7.04 3.87
N LYS A 78 3.18 -7.29 5.05
CA LYS A 78 2.55 -8.11 6.10
C LYS A 78 1.91 -7.21 7.15
N PRO A 79 0.96 -7.73 7.96
CA PRO A 79 0.43 -7.00 9.10
C PRO A 79 1.54 -6.48 10.02
N GLY A 80 1.48 -5.19 10.36
CA GLY A 80 2.46 -4.48 11.18
C GLY A 80 3.65 -3.89 10.42
N ALA A 81 3.72 -4.04 9.09
CA ALA A 81 4.77 -3.42 8.29
C ALA A 81 4.47 -1.93 8.03
N GLU A 82 5.50 -1.11 8.11
CA GLU A 82 5.52 0.26 7.62
C GLU A 82 5.53 0.23 6.08
N ILE A 83 4.80 1.15 5.42
CA ILE A 83 4.60 1.10 3.96
C ILE A 83 5.32 2.18 3.19
N HIS A 84 5.62 3.30 3.80
CA HIS A 84 6.22 4.42 3.10
C HIS A 84 7.68 4.15 2.70
N GLY A 85 8.47 3.61 3.62
CA GLY A 85 9.87 3.24 3.42
C GLY A 85 10.07 1.75 3.17
N TYR A 86 9.05 1.02 2.71
CA TYR A 86 9.16 -0.41 2.49
C TYR A 86 10.23 -0.74 1.43
N GLU A 87 11.07 -1.71 1.72
CA GLU A 87 12.08 -2.23 0.79
C GLU A 87 11.65 -3.63 0.31
N PRO A 88 11.17 -3.75 -0.93
CA PRO A 88 10.75 -5.04 -1.48
C PRO A 88 11.89 -6.03 -1.58
N SER A 89 11.65 -7.25 -1.12
CA SER A 89 12.58 -8.37 -1.26
C SER A 89 12.50 -9.03 -2.64
N PRO A 90 13.50 -9.83 -3.06
CA PRO A 90 13.42 -10.63 -4.29
C PRO A 90 12.17 -11.52 -4.34
N LYS A 91 11.72 -12.03 -3.17
CA LYS A 91 10.50 -12.85 -3.09
C LYS A 91 9.23 -12.03 -3.33
N ASP A 92 9.23 -10.74 -2.99
CA ASP A 92 8.12 -9.85 -3.30
C ASP A 92 8.04 -9.62 -4.81
N LEU A 93 9.19 -9.46 -5.48
CA LEU A 93 9.28 -9.31 -6.93
C LEU A 93 8.81 -10.57 -7.66
N GLU A 94 9.19 -11.77 -7.19
CA GLU A 94 8.70 -13.05 -7.71
C GLU A 94 7.17 -13.13 -7.60
N ARG A 95 6.59 -12.69 -6.47
CA ARG A 95 5.13 -12.64 -6.31
C ARG A 95 4.46 -11.65 -7.24
N ALA A 96 5.11 -10.52 -7.53
CA ALA A 96 4.57 -9.50 -8.42
C ALA A 96 4.56 -9.97 -9.87
N SER A 97 5.63 -10.59 -10.35
CA SER A 97 5.69 -11.13 -11.73
C SER A 97 4.71 -12.28 -11.97
N GLY A 98 4.20 -12.91 -10.90
CA GLY A 98 3.16 -13.93 -10.95
C GLY A 98 1.73 -13.40 -10.76
N ALA A 99 1.54 -12.08 -10.62
CA ALA A 99 0.22 -11.46 -10.49
C ALA A 99 -0.39 -11.16 -11.87
N ASP A 100 -1.72 -11.20 -11.94
CA ASP A 100 -2.49 -10.80 -13.12
C ASP A 100 -2.91 -9.31 -13.03
N LEU A 101 -2.90 -8.73 -11.81
CA LEU A 101 -3.17 -7.31 -11.54
C LEU A 101 -2.41 -6.86 -10.29
N ILE A 102 -1.81 -5.68 -10.33
CA ILE A 102 -1.26 -4.99 -9.16
C ILE A 102 -2.20 -3.85 -8.76
N VAL A 103 -2.43 -3.70 -7.45
CA VAL A 103 -3.27 -2.64 -6.88
C VAL A 103 -2.42 -1.80 -5.94
N GLU A 104 -2.32 -0.50 -6.22
CA GLU A 104 -1.60 0.48 -5.41
C GLU A 104 -2.52 1.62 -4.95
N ASN A 105 -2.11 2.34 -3.90
CA ASN A 105 -2.83 3.52 -3.43
C ASN A 105 -2.65 4.72 -4.35
N GLY A 106 -1.42 5.03 -4.69
CA GLY A 106 -1.07 6.26 -5.40
C GLY A 106 -0.82 7.45 -4.47
N LEU A 107 -0.96 8.69 -5.00
CA LEU A 107 -0.69 9.95 -4.31
C LEU A 107 0.73 10.04 -3.70
N GLY A 108 1.66 9.24 -4.23
CA GLY A 108 3.06 9.20 -3.78
C GLY A 108 3.29 8.42 -2.48
N LEU A 109 2.35 7.57 -2.06
CA LEU A 109 2.49 6.73 -0.88
C LEU A 109 3.63 5.72 -1.07
N GLU A 110 3.50 4.88 -2.10
CA GLU A 110 4.44 3.79 -2.36
C GLU A 110 5.49 4.22 -3.40
N LEU A 111 6.40 5.12 -3.04
CA LEU A 111 7.47 5.54 -3.97
C LEU A 111 8.35 4.38 -4.43
N TRP A 112 8.48 3.35 -3.61
CA TRP A 112 9.18 2.11 -3.92
C TRP A 112 8.44 1.26 -4.96
N ALA A 113 7.10 1.32 -4.99
CA ALA A 113 6.28 0.46 -5.85
C ALA A 113 6.53 0.72 -7.33
N ARG A 114 6.83 1.96 -7.74
CA ARG A 114 7.11 2.28 -9.15
C ARG A 114 8.25 1.44 -9.73
N ARG A 115 9.40 1.36 -9.03
CA ARG A 115 10.54 0.53 -9.47
C ARG A 115 10.22 -0.95 -9.39
N PHE A 116 9.49 -1.32 -8.36
CA PHE A 116 9.03 -2.69 -8.12
C PHE A 116 8.14 -3.18 -9.26
N VAL A 117 7.11 -2.42 -9.64
CA VAL A 117 6.20 -2.74 -10.75
C VAL A 117 6.96 -2.84 -12.07
N GLN A 118 7.86 -1.88 -12.38
CA GLN A 118 8.70 -1.95 -13.58
C GLN A 118 9.56 -3.21 -13.63
N SER A 119 10.02 -3.70 -12.49
CA SER A 119 10.83 -4.93 -12.39
C SER A 119 9.99 -6.21 -12.44
N ALA A 120 8.69 -6.13 -12.18
CA ALA A 120 7.74 -7.26 -12.28
C ALA A 120 7.35 -7.57 -13.73
N GLY A 121 7.66 -6.68 -14.69
CA GLY A 121 7.27 -6.79 -16.09
C GLY A 121 5.98 -6.03 -16.42
N ASP A 122 5.31 -6.41 -17.52
CA ASP A 122 4.11 -5.72 -18.01
C ASP A 122 2.83 -6.15 -17.26
N VAL A 123 2.88 -6.21 -15.91
CA VAL A 123 1.68 -6.52 -15.10
C VAL A 123 0.79 -5.27 -15.04
N PRO A 124 -0.50 -5.36 -15.42
CA PRO A 124 -1.44 -4.26 -15.28
C PRO A 124 -1.48 -3.73 -13.85
N THR A 125 -1.54 -2.41 -13.69
CA THR A 125 -1.58 -1.77 -12.37
C THR A 125 -2.74 -0.80 -12.31
N VAL A 126 -3.51 -0.83 -11.22
CA VAL A 126 -4.57 0.13 -10.91
C VAL A 126 -4.19 0.94 -9.67
N THR A 127 -4.38 2.26 -9.77
CA THR A 127 -4.19 3.22 -8.68
C THR A 127 -5.56 3.57 -8.10
N LEU A 128 -5.81 3.23 -6.82
CA LEU A 128 -7.14 3.36 -6.23
C LEU A 128 -7.57 4.79 -5.95
N THR A 129 -6.63 5.74 -5.92
CA THR A 129 -6.93 7.17 -5.74
C THR A 129 -7.09 7.93 -7.06
N ASP A 130 -7.06 7.25 -8.21
CA ASP A 130 -7.27 7.90 -9.50
C ASP A 130 -8.67 8.53 -9.58
N GLY A 131 -8.71 9.78 -10.06
CA GLY A 131 -9.94 10.57 -10.12
C GLY A 131 -10.39 11.20 -8.79
N MET A 132 -9.69 10.92 -7.67
CA MET A 132 -9.97 11.55 -6.38
C MET A 132 -9.36 12.94 -6.30
N GLN A 133 -10.10 13.89 -5.69
CA GLN A 133 -9.54 15.18 -5.31
C GLN A 133 -8.77 15.04 -3.99
N PRO A 134 -7.44 15.07 -3.97
CA PRO A 134 -6.69 14.87 -2.75
C PRO A 134 -6.68 16.12 -1.87
N LEU A 135 -6.60 15.92 -0.55
CA LEU A 135 -6.20 16.98 0.37
C LEU A 135 -4.69 17.22 0.23
N LEU A 136 -4.30 18.48 0.32
CA LEU A 136 -2.90 18.85 0.24
C LEU A 136 -2.30 18.96 1.64
N ILE A 137 -1.06 18.52 1.78
CA ILE A 137 -0.29 18.64 3.02
C ILE A 137 0.01 20.13 3.24
N GLU A 138 -0.28 20.62 4.43
CA GLU A 138 0.01 21.99 4.84
C GLU A 138 1.37 22.06 5.56
N GLY A 139 2.19 22.99 5.11
CA GLY A 139 3.48 23.30 5.76
C GLY A 139 4.62 22.32 5.44
N ASP A 140 5.82 22.72 5.87
CA ASP A 140 7.08 21.99 5.72
C ASP A 140 7.48 21.70 4.25
N VAL A 141 8.42 20.76 4.07
CA VAL A 141 8.96 20.38 2.75
C VAL A 141 7.95 19.63 1.86
N TYR A 142 6.83 19.20 2.43
CA TYR A 142 5.75 18.51 1.75
C TYR A 142 4.57 19.42 1.39
N ALA A 143 4.64 20.71 1.73
CA ALA A 143 3.57 21.66 1.43
C ALA A 143 3.15 21.59 -0.05
N GLY A 144 1.84 21.50 -0.29
CA GLY A 144 1.26 21.41 -1.63
C GLY A 144 1.33 20.03 -2.27
N LYS A 145 1.95 19.03 -1.64
CA LYS A 145 1.87 17.63 -2.09
C LYS A 145 0.59 16.97 -1.60
N PRO A 146 0.01 16.03 -2.35
CA PRO A 146 -1.18 15.32 -1.92
C PRO A 146 -0.91 14.48 -0.67
N ASN A 147 -1.87 14.47 0.27
CA ASN A 147 -1.86 13.53 1.38
C ASN A 147 -2.41 12.18 0.89
N PRO A 148 -1.69 11.06 1.05
CA PRO A 148 -2.09 9.78 0.47
C PRO A 148 -3.13 9.01 1.30
N HIS A 149 -3.40 9.38 2.56
CA HIS A 149 -4.13 8.56 3.55
C HIS A 149 -5.66 8.66 3.41
N ALA A 150 -6.20 8.66 2.18
CA ALA A 150 -7.62 8.87 1.95
C ALA A 150 -8.49 7.71 2.49
N TRP A 151 -7.95 6.49 2.61
CA TRP A 151 -8.64 5.35 3.24
C TRP A 151 -8.97 5.55 4.72
N MET A 152 -8.36 6.55 5.37
CA MET A 152 -8.63 6.89 6.76
C MET A 152 -10.01 7.54 6.97
N SER A 153 -10.73 7.88 5.92
CA SER A 153 -12.13 8.28 5.94
C SER A 153 -13.00 7.23 5.23
N PRO A 154 -14.07 6.69 5.87
CA PRO A 154 -15.02 5.79 5.21
C PRO A 154 -15.67 6.39 3.97
N LEU A 155 -15.92 7.70 3.96
CA LEU A 155 -16.47 8.40 2.81
C LEU A 155 -15.54 8.35 1.61
N ARG A 156 -14.24 8.57 1.83
CA ARG A 156 -13.22 8.55 0.77
C ARG A 156 -12.92 7.13 0.31
N ALA A 157 -12.98 6.15 1.20
CA ALA A 157 -12.77 4.73 0.90
C ALA A 157 -13.78 4.19 -0.13
N GLN A 158 -14.96 4.81 -0.29
CA GLN A 158 -15.93 4.40 -1.32
C GLN A 158 -15.38 4.56 -2.74
N GLY A 159 -14.57 5.60 -3.00
CA GLY A 159 -13.91 5.77 -4.29
C GLY A 159 -12.93 4.63 -4.62
N TYR A 160 -12.24 4.11 -3.61
CA TYR A 160 -11.38 2.92 -3.77
C TYR A 160 -12.19 1.69 -4.19
N VAL A 161 -13.39 1.51 -3.61
CA VAL A 161 -14.29 0.40 -3.97
C VAL A 161 -14.71 0.51 -5.43
N ASP A 162 -15.03 1.71 -5.92
CA ASP A 162 -15.40 1.92 -7.32
C ASP A 162 -14.24 1.56 -8.28
N GLN A 163 -13.01 1.95 -7.95
CA GLN A 163 -11.82 1.57 -8.74
C GLN A 163 -11.59 0.06 -8.73
N LEU A 164 -11.75 -0.61 -7.59
CA LEU A 164 -11.64 -2.07 -7.49
C LEU A 164 -12.70 -2.78 -8.33
N VAL A 165 -13.97 -2.33 -8.28
CA VAL A 165 -15.06 -2.91 -9.09
C VAL A 165 -14.75 -2.81 -10.58
N ASN A 166 -14.26 -1.65 -11.03
CA ASN A 166 -13.91 -1.44 -12.44
C ASN A 166 -12.74 -2.35 -12.85
N ALA A 167 -11.63 -2.31 -12.10
CA ALA A 167 -10.44 -3.08 -12.41
C ALA A 167 -10.69 -4.61 -12.41
N PHE A 168 -11.51 -5.10 -11.49
CA PHE A 168 -11.85 -6.52 -11.41
C PHE A 168 -12.83 -6.93 -12.51
N SER A 169 -13.75 -6.03 -12.92
CA SER A 169 -14.64 -6.29 -14.05
C SER A 169 -13.88 -6.36 -15.37
N ASP A 170 -12.81 -5.58 -15.52
CA ASP A 170 -11.92 -5.63 -16.69
C ASP A 170 -11.03 -6.89 -16.68
N LEU A 171 -10.54 -7.30 -15.50
CA LEU A 171 -9.71 -8.49 -15.33
C LEU A 171 -10.49 -9.80 -15.55
N ASP A 172 -11.71 -9.87 -15.05
CA ASP A 172 -12.60 -11.04 -15.10
C ASP A 172 -14.04 -10.59 -15.47
N PRO A 173 -14.32 -10.37 -16.76
CA PRO A 173 -15.62 -9.89 -17.21
C PRO A 173 -16.81 -10.79 -16.83
N GLU A 174 -16.58 -12.08 -16.70
CA GLU A 174 -17.62 -13.03 -16.27
C GLU A 174 -18.05 -12.81 -14.81
N GLY A 175 -17.13 -12.31 -13.97
CA GLY A 175 -17.39 -11.95 -12.58
C GLY A 175 -17.97 -10.54 -12.36
N ALA A 176 -18.10 -9.72 -13.41
CA ALA A 176 -18.39 -8.29 -13.30
C ALA A 176 -19.65 -7.97 -12.47
N GLN A 177 -20.71 -8.79 -12.56
CA GLN A 177 -21.93 -8.57 -11.77
C GLN A 177 -21.67 -8.84 -10.28
N ILE A 178 -20.87 -9.86 -9.96
CA ILE A 178 -20.51 -10.20 -8.57
C ILE A 178 -19.70 -9.05 -7.95
N TYR A 179 -18.76 -8.48 -8.69
CA TYR A 179 -17.96 -7.35 -8.21
C TYR A 179 -18.81 -6.10 -7.94
N ARG A 180 -19.77 -5.80 -8.84
CA ARG A 180 -20.72 -4.71 -8.63
C ARG A 180 -21.59 -4.91 -7.38
N ASP A 181 -22.13 -6.11 -7.18
CA ASP A 181 -22.98 -6.44 -6.04
C ASP A 181 -22.19 -6.41 -4.72
N ASN A 182 -20.95 -6.95 -4.72
CA ASN A 182 -20.04 -6.90 -3.60
C ASN A 182 -19.63 -5.46 -3.29
N GLY A 183 -19.24 -4.68 -4.29
CA GLY A 183 -18.88 -3.28 -4.15
C GLY A 183 -20.02 -2.44 -3.56
N LYS A 184 -21.25 -2.64 -4.06
CA LYS A 184 -22.45 -1.97 -3.51
C LYS A 184 -22.65 -2.32 -2.03
N ARG A 185 -22.54 -3.60 -1.68
CA ARG A 185 -22.66 -4.06 -0.29
C ARG A 185 -21.57 -3.46 0.60
N TYR A 186 -20.32 -3.44 0.15
CA TYR A 186 -19.22 -2.90 0.93
C TYR A 186 -19.31 -1.38 1.08
N LYS A 187 -19.74 -0.64 0.06
CA LYS A 187 -20.02 0.80 0.17
C LYS A 187 -21.13 1.08 1.19
N GLN A 188 -22.19 0.25 1.24
CA GLN A 188 -23.22 0.39 2.27
C GLN A 188 -22.66 0.15 3.69
N GLN A 189 -21.70 -0.76 3.85
CA GLN A 189 -21.02 -0.95 5.15
C GLN A 189 -20.18 0.27 5.53
N LEU A 190 -19.49 0.90 4.57
CA LEU A 190 -18.73 2.14 4.78
C LEU A 190 -19.65 3.32 5.14
N GLU A 191 -20.81 3.45 4.51
CA GLU A 191 -21.82 4.45 4.86
C GLU A 191 -22.37 4.26 6.27
N ASN A 192 -22.70 3.04 6.63
CA ASN A 192 -23.13 2.69 7.99
C ASN A 192 -22.04 2.98 9.02
N LEU A 193 -20.79 2.69 8.67
CA LEU A 193 -19.64 3.00 9.50
C LEU A 193 -19.49 4.52 9.67
N ASP A 194 -19.58 5.31 8.59
CA ASP A 194 -19.51 6.77 8.69
C ASP A 194 -20.54 7.32 9.68
N ALA A 195 -21.80 6.85 9.62
CA ALA A 195 -22.83 7.25 10.55
C ALA A 195 -22.49 6.85 12.01
N GLU A 196 -22.01 5.60 12.22
CA GLU A 196 -21.55 5.12 13.52
C GLU A 196 -20.42 5.99 14.09
N LEU A 197 -19.41 6.32 13.26
CA LEU A 197 -18.28 7.14 13.69
C LEU A 197 -18.68 8.58 14.02
N ARG A 198 -19.62 9.17 13.29
CA ARG A 198 -20.18 10.50 13.60
C ARG A 198 -20.84 10.50 14.98
N ASP A 199 -21.64 9.49 15.27
CA ASP A 199 -22.33 9.37 16.57
C ASP A 199 -21.30 9.19 17.72
N ILE A 200 -20.28 8.36 17.52
CA ILE A 200 -19.23 8.15 18.52
C ILE A 200 -18.45 9.45 18.79
N LEU A 201 -18.16 10.24 17.76
CA LEU A 201 -17.38 11.47 17.87
C LEU A 201 -18.20 12.69 18.27
N ALA A 202 -19.54 12.64 18.15
CA ALA A 202 -20.43 13.75 18.50
C ALA A 202 -20.33 14.18 19.96
N VAL A 203 -19.96 13.25 20.85
CA VAL A 203 -19.80 13.52 22.29
C VAL A 203 -18.58 14.39 22.62
N ILE A 204 -17.64 14.57 21.67
CA ILE A 204 -16.46 15.39 21.86
C ILE A 204 -16.83 16.84 21.59
N PRO A 205 -16.70 17.76 22.58
CA PRO A 205 -17.01 19.16 22.36
C PRO A 205 -16.16 19.80 21.26
N PRO A 206 -16.71 20.71 20.43
CA PRO A 206 -15.95 21.30 19.30
C PRO A 206 -14.60 21.90 19.69
N LYS A 207 -14.50 22.51 20.88
CA LYS A 207 -13.25 23.09 21.40
C LYS A 207 -12.17 22.04 21.76
N GLN A 208 -12.54 20.76 21.85
CA GLN A 208 -11.63 19.64 22.17
C GLN A 208 -11.32 18.78 20.94
N ARG A 209 -11.84 19.15 19.76
CA ARG A 209 -11.62 18.41 18.52
C ARG A 209 -10.28 18.76 17.88
N VAL A 210 -9.21 18.52 18.63
CA VAL A 210 -7.83 18.60 18.14
C VAL A 210 -7.22 17.21 18.21
N LEU A 211 -7.00 16.57 17.06
CA LEU A 211 -6.41 15.25 16.95
C LEU A 211 -4.89 15.40 16.79
N VAL A 212 -4.13 14.83 17.72
CA VAL A 212 -2.66 14.93 17.73
C VAL A 212 -2.09 13.52 17.56
N SER A 213 -1.42 13.29 16.43
CA SER A 213 -0.80 12.02 16.02
C SER A 213 0.72 12.17 15.85
N CYS A 214 1.42 11.07 15.57
CA CYS A 214 2.81 11.13 15.16
C CYS A 214 2.92 11.62 13.72
N GLU A 215 2.15 11.03 12.82
CA GLU A 215 2.12 11.36 11.40
C GLU A 215 0.84 12.10 11.01
N GLY A 216 0.93 12.95 9.97
CA GLY A 216 -0.21 13.65 9.36
C GLY A 216 -1.08 12.74 8.48
N ALA A 217 -1.53 11.62 9.06
CA ALA A 217 -2.28 10.59 8.35
C ALA A 217 -3.80 10.71 8.49
N PHE A 218 -4.27 11.66 9.30
CA PHE A 218 -5.67 11.78 9.66
C PHE A 218 -6.39 12.96 8.99
N SER A 219 -5.76 13.66 8.05
CA SER A 219 -6.31 14.87 7.44
C SER A 219 -7.70 14.67 6.84
N TYR A 220 -7.96 13.54 6.17
CA TYR A 220 -9.29 13.23 5.61
C TYR A 220 -10.32 12.94 6.70
N LEU A 221 -9.96 12.17 7.72
CA LEU A 221 -10.83 11.94 8.88
C LEU A 221 -11.09 13.27 9.62
N ALA A 222 -10.06 14.05 9.85
CA ALA A 222 -10.17 15.34 10.52
C ALA A 222 -11.13 16.27 9.79
N GLN A 223 -10.99 16.42 8.47
CA GLN A 223 -11.88 17.20 7.64
C GLN A 223 -13.33 16.72 7.71
N ASP A 224 -13.55 15.42 7.52
CA ASP A 224 -14.88 14.84 7.37
C ASP A 224 -15.66 14.80 8.71
N TYR A 225 -14.95 14.83 9.86
CA TYR A 225 -15.56 14.82 11.22
C TYR A 225 -15.34 16.11 12.03
N GLY A 226 -14.77 17.14 11.42
CA GLY A 226 -14.64 18.47 12.04
C GLY A 226 -13.61 18.50 13.16
N PHE A 227 -12.45 17.92 12.95
CA PHE A 227 -11.28 18.03 13.82
C PHE A 227 -10.22 18.94 13.21
N ASP A 228 -9.46 19.62 14.06
CA ASP A 228 -8.14 20.12 13.71
C ASP A 228 -7.10 19.02 13.87
N GLU A 229 -6.16 18.91 12.93
CA GLU A 229 -5.06 17.96 13.01
C GLU A 229 -3.75 18.63 13.42
N ALA A 230 -2.96 17.94 14.24
CA ALA A 230 -1.58 18.30 14.53
C ALA A 230 -0.72 17.05 14.65
N TYR A 231 0.55 17.13 14.22
CA TYR A 231 1.43 15.95 14.15
C TYR A 231 2.91 16.31 14.31
N LEU A 232 3.74 15.33 14.64
CA LEU A 232 5.20 15.47 14.73
C LEU A 232 5.86 15.62 13.38
N TRP A 233 5.39 14.84 12.37
CA TRP A 233 5.88 14.91 11.00
C TRP A 233 4.73 14.75 10.00
N PRO A 234 4.85 15.36 8.83
CA PRO A 234 3.96 15.06 7.72
C PRO A 234 4.20 13.63 7.23
N VAL A 235 3.71 13.28 6.10
CA VAL A 235 3.86 11.96 5.48
C VAL A 235 5.32 11.55 5.33
N ASN A 236 5.67 10.30 5.59
CA ASN A 236 6.98 9.65 5.31
C ASN A 236 8.20 10.26 6.00
N ALA A 237 8.06 10.82 7.17
CA ALA A 237 9.10 11.70 7.68
C ALA A 237 9.47 11.48 9.16
N GLU A 238 9.35 10.27 9.71
CA GLU A 238 9.81 9.98 11.08
C GLU A 238 11.26 10.45 11.30
N SER A 239 12.13 10.29 10.31
CA SER A 239 13.51 10.79 10.34
C SER A 239 13.62 12.32 10.40
N GLN A 240 12.53 13.06 10.23
CA GLN A 240 12.49 14.52 10.22
C GLN A 240 12.01 15.13 11.55
N ILE A 241 11.90 14.34 12.60
CA ILE A 241 11.64 14.87 13.94
C ILE A 241 12.80 15.80 14.33
N THR A 242 12.50 17.08 14.51
CA THR A 242 13.46 18.06 14.99
C THR A 242 13.03 18.62 16.34
N PRO A 243 13.98 19.08 17.21
CA PRO A 243 13.63 19.73 18.47
C PRO A 243 12.65 20.89 18.28
N ARG A 244 12.78 21.63 17.18
CA ARG A 244 11.89 22.76 16.87
C ARG A 244 10.46 22.30 16.55
N ARG A 245 10.28 21.21 15.81
CA ARG A 245 8.94 20.64 15.55
C ARG A 245 8.28 20.13 16.83
N MET A 246 9.07 19.39 17.63
CA MET A 246 8.60 18.89 18.91
C MET A 246 8.17 20.03 19.84
N ALA A 247 8.96 21.08 19.95
CA ALA A 247 8.61 22.27 20.75
C ALA A 247 7.31 22.91 20.29
N ARG A 248 7.16 23.13 18.97
CA ARG A 248 5.90 23.69 18.41
C ARG A 248 4.68 22.83 18.72
N LEU A 249 4.82 21.50 18.63
CA LEU A 249 3.71 20.60 18.95
C LEU A 249 3.38 20.61 20.44
N ILE A 250 4.38 20.62 21.32
CA ILE A 250 4.19 20.76 22.77
C ILE A 250 3.44 22.06 23.09
N ASP A 251 3.85 23.17 22.49
CA ASP A 251 3.21 24.49 22.70
C ASP A 251 1.76 24.48 22.17
N ARG A 252 1.50 23.82 21.03
CA ARG A 252 0.14 23.64 20.48
C ARG A 252 -0.73 22.84 21.45
N VAL A 253 -0.25 21.69 21.91
CA VAL A 253 -0.98 20.82 22.86
C VAL A 253 -1.31 21.55 24.17
N LYS A 254 -0.36 22.33 24.71
CA LYS A 254 -0.57 23.14 25.92
C LYS A 254 -1.60 24.24 25.69
N ARG A 255 -1.45 25.03 24.63
CA ARG A 255 -2.30 26.17 24.31
C ARG A 255 -3.75 25.74 24.13
N ASP A 256 -3.96 24.65 23.38
CA ASP A 256 -5.28 24.15 23.03
C ASP A 256 -5.83 23.18 24.09
N LYS A 257 -5.06 22.95 25.18
CA LYS A 257 -5.41 22.06 26.29
C LYS A 257 -5.82 20.66 25.82
N VAL A 258 -5.10 20.12 24.85
CA VAL A 258 -5.39 18.79 24.28
C VAL A 258 -5.19 17.72 25.35
N PRO A 259 -6.22 16.91 25.69
CA PRO A 259 -6.14 16.01 26.84
C PRO A 259 -5.32 14.74 26.55
N ALA A 260 -5.23 14.35 25.27
CA ALA A 260 -4.49 13.16 24.89
C ALA A 260 -3.84 13.31 23.50
N VAL A 261 -2.68 12.69 23.32
CA VAL A 261 -1.94 12.57 22.06
C VAL A 261 -1.75 11.09 21.73
N PHE A 262 -1.64 10.77 20.44
CA PHE A 262 -1.62 9.41 19.93
C PHE A 262 -0.42 9.18 19.01
N CYS A 263 -0.13 7.93 18.66
CA CYS A 263 0.86 7.57 17.67
C CYS A 263 0.39 6.37 16.85
N GLU A 264 1.05 6.04 15.76
CA GLU A 264 0.71 4.90 14.91
C GLU A 264 1.46 3.64 15.37
N THR A 265 0.90 2.45 15.08
CA THR A 265 1.49 1.16 15.47
C THR A 265 2.72 0.78 14.68
N THR A 266 2.95 1.40 13.52
CA THR A 266 4.04 1.10 12.59
C THR A 266 5.31 1.91 12.83
N VAL A 267 5.26 2.92 13.72
CA VAL A 267 6.36 3.83 14.04
C VAL A 267 6.67 3.86 15.54
N SER A 268 7.78 4.50 15.92
CA SER A 268 8.18 4.63 17.33
C SER A 268 7.38 5.73 18.04
N ASP A 269 6.71 5.39 19.14
CA ASP A 269 5.94 6.34 19.95
C ASP A 269 6.76 7.17 20.95
N LYS A 270 8.10 6.97 21.01
CA LYS A 270 8.96 7.62 22.00
C LYS A 270 8.87 9.14 21.98
N ALA A 271 8.91 9.75 20.80
CA ALA A 271 8.82 11.19 20.64
C ALA A 271 7.45 11.74 21.07
N GLN A 272 6.37 11.02 20.75
CA GLN A 272 5.01 11.43 21.13
C GLN A 272 4.78 11.30 22.65
N ARG A 273 5.34 10.28 23.28
CA ARG A 273 5.35 10.17 24.75
C ARG A 273 6.11 11.31 25.43
N GLU A 274 7.15 11.83 24.78
CA GLU A 274 7.84 13.04 25.27
C GLU A 274 6.95 14.27 25.13
N VAL A 275 6.26 14.43 24.00
CA VAL A 275 5.25 15.49 23.82
C VAL A 275 4.19 15.41 24.92
N ALA A 276 3.67 14.20 25.20
CA ALA A 276 2.70 13.98 26.27
C ALA A 276 3.21 14.47 27.64
N ARG A 277 4.40 14.01 28.04
CA ARG A 277 5.04 14.41 29.32
C ARG A 277 5.27 15.91 29.40
N ALA A 278 5.85 16.50 28.36
CA ALA A 278 6.21 17.91 28.35
C ALA A 278 5.00 18.85 28.27
N SER A 279 3.87 18.41 27.70
CA SER A 279 2.65 19.19 27.56
C SER A 279 1.67 19.01 28.70
N GLY A 280 1.77 17.93 29.48
CA GLY A 280 0.78 17.53 30.49
C GLY A 280 -0.40 16.73 29.91
N ALA A 281 -0.41 16.44 28.60
CA ALA A 281 -1.35 15.54 27.98
C ALA A 281 -1.03 14.08 28.34
N ARG A 282 -2.00 13.17 28.26
CA ARG A 282 -1.74 11.75 28.38
C ARG A 282 -1.44 11.12 27.01
N PHE A 283 -0.72 10.00 26.99
CA PHE A 283 -0.64 9.16 25.80
C PHE A 283 -1.92 8.33 25.69
N GLY A 284 -2.71 8.59 24.64
CA GLY A 284 -4.05 8.02 24.45
C GLY A 284 -4.05 6.62 23.83
N GLY A 285 -2.91 6.18 23.27
CA GLY A 285 -2.79 4.87 22.65
C GLY A 285 -2.23 4.94 21.23
N SER A 286 -2.22 3.78 20.56
CA SER A 286 -1.66 3.67 19.21
C SER A 286 -2.74 3.33 18.18
N PHE A 287 -2.79 4.11 17.12
CA PHE A 287 -3.68 3.94 15.98
C PHE A 287 -3.14 2.92 14.98
N TYR A 288 -4.04 2.27 14.28
CA TYR A 288 -3.71 1.57 13.04
C TYR A 288 -3.93 2.53 11.87
N VAL A 289 -2.94 2.66 10.99
CA VAL A 289 -2.97 3.56 9.81
C VAL A 289 -2.50 2.80 8.58
N ASP A 290 -1.22 2.43 8.50
CA ASP A 290 -0.57 1.86 7.32
C ASP A 290 -0.72 0.35 7.22
N SER A 291 -1.17 -0.28 8.28
CA SER A 291 -1.27 -1.73 8.37
C SER A 291 -2.43 -2.17 9.21
N LEU A 292 -3.07 -3.25 8.78
CA LEU A 292 -4.03 -3.96 9.63
C LEU A 292 -3.30 -4.73 10.74
N SER A 293 -4.03 -5.09 11.78
CA SER A 293 -3.55 -6.04 12.78
C SER A 293 -3.53 -7.46 12.21
N LYS A 294 -2.92 -8.39 12.96
CA LYS A 294 -3.13 -9.82 12.72
C LYS A 294 -4.61 -10.16 12.88
N ARG A 295 -5.05 -11.29 12.31
CA ARG A 295 -6.45 -11.74 12.26
C ARG A 295 -7.17 -11.74 13.62
N ASN A 296 -6.46 -12.05 14.70
CA ASN A 296 -6.99 -12.06 16.08
C ASN A 296 -6.64 -10.78 16.86
N GLY A 297 -6.19 -9.75 16.21
CA GLY A 297 -5.91 -8.43 16.79
C GLY A 297 -7.12 -7.49 16.73
N PRO A 298 -6.97 -6.23 17.17
CA PRO A 298 -8.10 -5.30 17.31
C PRO A 298 -8.54 -4.64 16.00
N ALA A 299 -7.77 -4.74 14.93
CA ALA A 299 -8.01 -4.07 13.66
C ALA A 299 -7.70 -5.00 12.45
N PRO A 300 -8.34 -6.17 12.31
CA PRO A 300 -8.06 -7.12 11.25
C PRO A 300 -8.64 -6.72 9.89
N THR A 301 -9.58 -5.78 9.83
CA THR A 301 -10.20 -5.22 8.63
C THR A 301 -10.14 -3.70 8.64
N LEU A 302 -10.38 -3.04 7.50
CA LEU A 302 -10.49 -1.57 7.45
C LEU A 302 -11.63 -1.06 8.35
N LEU A 303 -12.77 -1.74 8.36
CA LEU A 303 -13.90 -1.34 9.21
C LEU A 303 -13.54 -1.42 10.71
N ASP A 304 -12.84 -2.46 11.12
CA ASP A 304 -12.37 -2.61 12.51
C ASP A 304 -11.28 -1.60 12.86
N LEU A 305 -10.38 -1.29 11.91
CA LEU A 305 -9.35 -0.26 12.05
C LEU A 305 -9.99 1.09 12.37
N GLN A 306 -10.98 1.49 11.58
CA GLN A 306 -11.67 2.77 11.77
C GLN A 306 -12.39 2.82 13.13
N ARG A 307 -13.10 1.76 13.52
CA ARG A 307 -13.76 1.66 14.84
C ARG A 307 -12.75 1.72 15.97
N HIS A 308 -11.64 1.00 15.86
CA HIS A 308 -10.59 1.00 16.88
C HIS A 308 -10.02 2.41 17.08
N ASN A 309 -9.68 3.09 16.00
CA ASN A 309 -9.09 4.42 16.04
C ASN A 309 -10.08 5.44 16.64
N VAL A 310 -11.32 5.45 16.17
CA VAL A 310 -12.34 6.40 16.68
C VAL A 310 -12.69 6.14 18.14
N LYS A 311 -12.70 4.88 18.58
CA LYS A 311 -12.85 4.53 20.00
C LYS A 311 -11.72 5.11 20.85
N LEU A 312 -10.46 5.03 20.38
CA LEU A 312 -9.32 5.65 21.07
C LEU A 312 -9.44 7.18 21.08
N ILE A 313 -9.82 7.81 19.97
CA ILE A 313 -10.05 9.25 19.88
C ILE A 313 -11.08 9.67 20.93
N ARG A 314 -12.25 9.01 20.99
CA ARG A 314 -13.28 9.29 21.98
C ARG A 314 -12.75 9.13 23.41
N GLN A 315 -12.10 8.01 23.72
CA GLN A 315 -11.54 7.75 25.05
C GLN A 315 -10.47 8.78 25.43
N GLY A 316 -9.71 9.24 24.44
CA GLY A 316 -8.66 10.22 24.61
C GLY A 316 -9.20 11.64 24.85
N LEU A 317 -10.15 12.06 24.07
CA LEU A 317 -10.57 13.46 24.03
C LEU A 317 -11.84 13.76 24.83
N ALA A 318 -12.75 12.79 25.02
CA ALA A 318 -13.96 13.01 25.81
C ALA A 318 -13.78 12.87 27.33
N ALA A 319 -12.73 12.19 27.81
CA ALA A 319 -12.54 11.89 29.23
C ALA A 319 -12.26 13.08 30.15
N SER A 320 -12.04 14.27 29.61
CA SER A 320 -11.80 15.49 30.42
C SER A 320 -13.08 16.22 30.86
N ALA A 321 -14.24 15.81 30.40
CA ALA A 321 -15.52 16.42 30.80
C ALA A 321 -16.02 15.96 32.18
N GLU A 322 -15.60 14.77 32.66
CA GLU A 322 -16.08 14.19 33.90
C GLU A 322 -15.26 14.60 35.16
N THR A 323 -14.09 15.21 35.00
CA THR A 323 -13.22 15.61 36.14
C THR A 323 -13.32 17.08 36.51
N SER A 324 -14.22 17.86 35.88
CA SER A 324 -14.42 19.30 36.13
C SER A 324 -15.78 19.63 36.75
N SER A 325 -16.43 18.67 37.40
CA SER A 325 -17.68 18.87 38.16
C SER A 325 -17.43 18.77 39.65
#